data_a0abc642246bb58a6a826cbcf35093e2
#
_entry.id   a0abc642246bb58a6a826cbcf35093e2
#
_cell.length_a   1.000
_cell.length_b   1.000
_cell.length_c   1.000
_cell.angle_alpha   90.00
_cell.angle_beta   90.00
_cell.angle_gamma   90.00
#
_symmetry.space_group_name_H-M   'P 1'
#
loop_
_entity.id
_entity.type
_entity.pdbx_description
1 polymer ?
#
loop_
_entity_poly.entity_id
_entity_poly.type
_entity_poly.pdbx_seq_one_letter_code
_entity_poly.pdbx_strand_id
1 'polypeptide(L)'
;PVGQWLAPKVINMLRNAMQKKPQKKVWVQAIELFSEVEAWNEAFASGEEAQRLDPSDGALEQRIRQLTAARAIQQGGYQQNFGQAGGFRAQVRDSEKQRQLEASNSISGAGGSEEIAMDKAKKDFDDNPMSPEAINRYGSLLRKRGQTGDEDRAIEVFLAGYTRLHEYRFKMNADDLRIAAVRRSERVAREQLEQAPDNSQLQMTHDAARAKLLELEGEIFRERVQKYPTNREMKSDLGRIEYELGNYQDAMAAFQLAKDDPKLKVNSAWMLGRCFAKEGWHSEATSEYKEALGAIDATHAEKELDIKYDLMLSLIELAKLEKSGAHAKEAADICSAIVRKNIGYKDVRIRRKEVDELIRTLG
;
A
#
# COMPACT_ATOMS: atom_id res chain seq x y z
N PRO A 1 35.50 -19.03 -34.11
CA PRO A 1 36.92 -18.94 -33.80
C PRO A 1 37.25 -19.59 -32.46
N VAL A 2 38.47 -20.04 -32.28
CA VAL A 2 38.92 -20.83 -31.09
C VAL A 2 38.71 -20.04 -29.79
N GLY A 3 38.86 -18.71 -29.81
CA GLY A 3 38.67 -17.84 -28.64
C GLY A 3 37.27 -17.88 -28.06
N GLN A 4 36.24 -17.81 -28.87
CA GLN A 4 34.85 -17.89 -28.44
C GLN A 4 34.50 -19.27 -27.85
N TRP A 5 35.05 -20.34 -28.41
CA TRP A 5 34.83 -21.69 -27.89
C TRP A 5 35.51 -21.95 -26.54
N LEU A 6 36.64 -21.28 -26.26
CA LEU A 6 37.35 -21.37 -24.98
C LEU A 6 36.81 -20.47 -23.89
N ALA A 7 36.15 -19.37 -24.24
CA ALA A 7 35.72 -18.34 -23.32
C ALA A 7 34.87 -18.86 -22.11
N PRO A 8 33.92 -19.81 -22.28
CA PRO A 8 33.17 -20.37 -21.15
C PRO A 8 34.03 -21.15 -20.15
N LYS A 9 35.10 -21.78 -20.63
CA LYS A 9 36.04 -22.50 -19.75
C LYS A 9 36.94 -21.53 -19.00
N VAL A 10 37.41 -20.49 -19.69
CA VAL A 10 38.30 -19.46 -19.10
C VAL A 10 37.59 -18.68 -18.02
N ILE A 11 36.34 -18.27 -18.23
CA ILE A 11 35.60 -17.53 -17.18
C ILE A 11 35.33 -18.37 -15.93
N ASN A 12 35.07 -19.67 -16.08
CA ASN A 12 34.93 -20.60 -14.97
C ASN A 12 36.24 -20.80 -14.19
N MET A 13 37.37 -20.87 -14.90
CA MET A 13 38.70 -20.92 -14.27
C MET A 13 39.02 -19.63 -13.52
N LEU A 14 38.67 -18.46 -14.09
CA LEU A 14 38.83 -17.17 -13.42
C LEU A 14 37.95 -17.07 -12.16
N ARG A 15 36.68 -17.51 -12.20
CA ARG A 15 35.81 -17.56 -11.03
C ARG A 15 36.40 -18.41 -9.92
N ASN A 16 36.90 -19.60 -10.24
CA ASN A 16 37.52 -20.50 -9.27
C ASN A 16 38.81 -19.87 -8.67
N ALA A 17 39.65 -19.25 -9.49
CA ALA A 17 40.89 -18.62 -9.06
C ALA A 17 40.62 -17.39 -8.18
N MET A 18 39.55 -16.63 -8.45
CA MET A 18 39.19 -15.41 -7.74
C MET A 18 38.32 -15.65 -6.49
N GLN A 19 37.91 -16.89 -6.17
CA GLN A 19 37.08 -17.17 -4.97
C GLN A 19 37.74 -16.75 -3.66
N LYS A 20 39.06 -16.92 -3.51
CA LYS A 20 39.75 -16.62 -2.25
C LYS A 20 40.26 -15.18 -2.14
N LYS A 21 40.58 -14.55 -3.27
CA LYS A 21 41.09 -13.17 -3.33
C LYS A 21 40.54 -12.47 -4.58
N PRO A 22 39.29 -11.97 -4.53
CA PRO A 22 38.71 -11.32 -5.69
C PRO A 22 39.42 -9.98 -5.98
N GLN A 23 39.80 -9.76 -7.25
CA GLN A 23 40.48 -8.57 -7.72
C GLN A 23 39.71 -7.94 -8.88
N LYS A 24 39.18 -6.74 -8.71
CA LYS A 24 38.46 -5.97 -9.73
C LYS A 24 39.27 -5.84 -11.02
N LYS A 25 40.57 -5.54 -10.91
CA LYS A 25 41.45 -5.34 -12.07
C LYS A 25 41.48 -6.57 -13.02
N VAL A 26 41.43 -7.77 -12.46
CA VAL A 26 41.44 -9.03 -13.27
C VAL A 26 40.13 -9.14 -14.05
N TRP A 27 39.01 -8.81 -13.44
CA TRP A 27 37.71 -8.85 -14.12
C TRP A 27 37.58 -7.76 -15.20
N VAL A 28 38.14 -6.57 -14.98
CA VAL A 28 38.21 -5.51 -16.01
C VAL A 28 39.05 -5.95 -17.20
N GLN A 29 40.23 -6.59 -16.97
CA GLN A 29 41.02 -7.15 -18.04
C GLN A 29 40.31 -8.30 -18.78
N ALA A 30 39.55 -9.13 -18.06
CA ALA A 30 38.73 -10.19 -18.67
C ALA A 30 37.64 -9.60 -19.58
N ILE A 31 37.01 -8.48 -19.24
CA ILE A 31 36.06 -7.78 -20.11
C ILE A 31 36.72 -7.45 -21.46
N GLU A 32 37.94 -6.90 -21.46
CA GLU A 32 38.63 -6.50 -22.66
C GLU A 32 38.98 -7.72 -23.54
N LEU A 33 39.60 -8.74 -22.93
CA LEU A 33 39.96 -9.97 -23.63
C LEU A 33 38.78 -10.71 -24.24
N PHE A 34 37.69 -10.85 -23.50
CA PHE A 34 36.45 -11.48 -24.01
C PHE A 34 35.79 -10.63 -25.09
N SER A 35 35.89 -9.31 -25.02
CA SER A 35 35.36 -8.40 -26.04
C SER A 35 36.17 -8.50 -27.35
N GLU A 36 37.50 -8.62 -27.28
CA GLU A 36 38.37 -8.83 -28.46
C GLU A 36 38.07 -10.11 -29.25
N VAL A 37 37.65 -11.17 -28.54
CA VAL A 37 37.27 -12.44 -29.18
C VAL A 37 35.77 -12.54 -29.45
N GLU A 38 35.02 -11.44 -29.29
CA GLU A 38 33.57 -11.34 -29.48
C GLU A 38 32.76 -12.33 -28.61
N ALA A 39 33.31 -12.72 -27.47
CA ALA A 39 32.65 -13.58 -26.47
C ALA A 39 31.82 -12.71 -25.51
N TRP A 40 30.75 -12.09 -26.05
CA TRP A 40 29.98 -11.03 -25.36
C TRP A 40 29.28 -11.51 -24.10
N ASN A 41 28.89 -12.78 -24.00
CA ASN A 41 28.30 -13.34 -22.80
C ASN A 41 29.29 -13.38 -21.62
N GLU A 42 30.53 -13.80 -21.89
CA GLU A 42 31.60 -13.91 -20.92
C GLU A 42 32.18 -12.52 -20.57
N ALA A 43 32.25 -11.61 -21.55
CA ALA A 43 32.58 -10.21 -21.31
C ALA A 43 31.56 -9.53 -20.36
N PHE A 44 30.28 -9.73 -20.61
CA PHE A 44 29.20 -9.22 -19.76
C PHE A 44 29.26 -9.82 -18.35
N ALA A 45 29.39 -11.14 -18.22
CA ALA A 45 29.51 -11.81 -16.93
C ALA A 45 30.75 -11.36 -16.13
N SER A 46 31.86 -11.06 -16.82
CA SER A 46 33.05 -10.45 -16.18
C SER A 46 32.78 -9.04 -15.67
N GLY A 47 31.95 -8.27 -16.39
CA GLY A 47 31.47 -6.94 -15.96
C GLY A 47 30.64 -7.00 -14.68
N GLU A 48 29.72 -7.96 -14.59
CA GLU A 48 28.90 -8.17 -13.37
C GLU A 48 29.77 -8.52 -12.16
N GLU A 49 30.80 -9.38 -12.34
CA GLU A 49 31.74 -9.71 -11.25
C GLU A 49 32.59 -8.51 -10.84
N ALA A 50 33.05 -7.69 -11.80
CA ALA A 50 33.78 -6.46 -11.50
C ALA A 50 32.91 -5.42 -10.76
N GLN A 51 31.65 -5.27 -11.17
CA GLN A 51 30.69 -4.33 -10.55
C GLN A 51 30.31 -4.77 -9.12
N ARG A 52 30.24 -6.08 -8.87
CA ARG A 52 30.00 -6.61 -7.51
C ARG A 52 31.13 -6.23 -6.54
N LEU A 53 32.37 -6.07 -7.03
CA LEU A 53 33.52 -5.67 -6.24
C LEU A 53 33.63 -4.16 -6.04
N ASP A 54 33.06 -3.36 -6.94
CA ASP A 54 32.99 -1.90 -6.83
C ASP A 54 31.70 -1.37 -7.48
N PRO A 55 30.61 -1.29 -6.74
CA PRO A 55 29.32 -0.82 -7.24
C PRO A 55 29.30 0.67 -7.62
N SER A 56 30.29 1.47 -7.18
CA SER A 56 30.32 2.90 -7.37
C SER A 56 31.06 3.36 -8.63
N ASP A 57 31.64 2.43 -9.40
CA ASP A 57 32.39 2.75 -10.63
C ASP A 57 31.47 3.04 -11.81
N GLY A 58 31.20 4.33 -12.07
CA GLY A 58 30.36 4.79 -13.17
C GLY A 58 30.93 4.47 -14.56
N ALA A 59 32.27 4.37 -14.72
CA ALA A 59 32.89 3.99 -16.00
C ALA A 59 32.62 2.51 -16.31
N LEU A 60 32.66 1.67 -15.30
CA LEU A 60 32.34 0.26 -15.40
C LEU A 60 30.85 0.04 -15.74
N GLU A 61 29.96 0.81 -15.11
CA GLU A 61 28.52 0.78 -15.42
C GLU A 61 28.25 1.12 -16.89
N GLN A 62 28.89 2.17 -17.42
CA GLN A 62 28.78 2.54 -18.81
C GLN A 62 29.30 1.42 -19.74
N ARG A 63 30.40 0.77 -19.36
CA ARG A 63 30.96 -0.35 -20.11
C ARG A 63 30.01 -1.56 -20.14
N ILE A 64 29.39 -1.90 -19.04
CA ILE A 64 28.40 -2.98 -18.94
C ILE A 64 27.17 -2.68 -19.85
N ARG A 65 26.71 -1.44 -19.92
CA ARG A 65 25.65 -1.03 -20.87
C ARG A 65 26.05 -1.28 -22.33
N GLN A 66 27.30 -0.98 -22.70
CA GLN A 66 27.81 -1.26 -24.05
C GLN A 66 27.88 -2.76 -24.34
N LEU A 67 28.31 -3.57 -23.37
CA LEU A 67 28.36 -5.03 -23.50
C LEU A 67 26.97 -5.64 -23.61
N THR A 68 25.98 -5.09 -22.92
CA THR A 68 24.57 -5.49 -23.05
C THR A 68 24.06 -5.29 -24.46
N ALA A 69 24.38 -4.13 -25.07
CA ALA A 69 24.02 -3.83 -26.45
C ALA A 69 24.71 -4.78 -27.44
N ALA A 70 26.02 -5.00 -27.30
CA ALA A 70 26.80 -5.92 -28.16
C ALA A 70 26.30 -7.38 -28.09
N ARG A 71 25.98 -7.84 -26.87
CA ARG A 71 25.37 -9.15 -26.61
C ARG A 71 23.98 -9.27 -27.28
N ALA A 72 23.14 -8.24 -27.19
CA ALA A 72 21.83 -8.24 -27.83
C ALA A 72 21.91 -8.29 -29.37
N ILE A 73 22.88 -7.62 -29.98
CA ILE A 73 23.14 -7.64 -31.41
C ILE A 73 23.56 -9.08 -31.84
N GLN A 74 24.42 -9.75 -31.09
CA GLN A 74 24.84 -11.11 -31.37
C GLN A 74 23.71 -12.12 -31.24
N GLN A 75 22.90 -12.02 -30.18
CA GLN A 75 21.76 -12.89 -29.95
C GLN A 75 20.59 -12.64 -30.91
N GLY A 76 20.44 -11.42 -31.40
CA GLY A 76 19.41 -11.03 -32.36
C GLY A 76 19.63 -11.52 -33.79
N GLY A 77 20.73 -12.26 -34.08
CA GLY A 77 20.95 -12.91 -35.36
C GLY A 77 21.17 -11.95 -36.57
N TYR A 78 21.50 -10.68 -36.32
CA TYR A 78 21.64 -9.67 -37.39
C TYR A 78 22.76 -9.93 -38.39
N GLN A 79 23.74 -10.76 -38.04
CA GLN A 79 24.87 -11.08 -38.95
C GLN A 79 24.66 -12.33 -39.78
N GLN A 80 23.72 -13.23 -39.47
CA GLN A 80 23.60 -14.51 -40.20
C GLN A 80 22.65 -14.47 -41.41
N ASN A 81 21.84 -13.41 -41.59
CA ASN A 81 20.78 -13.38 -42.60
C ASN A 81 21.00 -12.37 -43.75
N PHE A 82 22.16 -11.71 -43.82
CA PHE A 82 22.49 -10.86 -44.97
C PHE A 82 22.93 -11.73 -46.15
N GLY A 83 22.01 -11.95 -47.09
CA GLY A 83 22.30 -12.58 -48.36
C GLY A 83 21.61 -13.90 -48.68
N GLN A 84 20.71 -14.43 -47.85
CA GLN A 84 19.95 -15.63 -48.20
C GLN A 84 18.50 -15.32 -48.64
N ALA A 85 18.13 -15.94 -49.78
CA ALA A 85 16.77 -15.86 -50.32
C ALA A 85 15.76 -16.53 -49.34
N GLY A 86 14.94 -15.74 -48.68
CA GLY A 86 13.96 -16.18 -47.66
C GLY A 86 14.07 -15.50 -46.32
N GLY A 87 15.16 -14.75 -46.02
CA GLY A 87 15.38 -14.06 -44.76
C GLY A 87 14.32 -12.96 -44.43
N PHE A 88 13.72 -12.40 -45.48
CA PHE A 88 12.65 -11.37 -45.31
C PHE A 88 11.36 -11.93 -44.71
N ARG A 89 10.97 -13.19 -45.01
CA ARG A 89 9.76 -13.81 -44.43
C ARG A 89 9.93 -14.22 -42.97
N ALA A 90 11.15 -14.57 -42.55
CA ALA A 90 11.44 -14.83 -41.12
C ALA A 90 11.45 -13.53 -40.30
N GLN A 91 11.99 -12.42 -40.86
CA GLN A 91 11.96 -11.11 -40.25
C GLN A 91 10.52 -10.55 -40.10
N VAL A 92 9.60 -10.83 -41.03
CA VAL A 92 8.21 -10.39 -40.95
C VAL A 92 7.48 -11.10 -39.80
N ARG A 93 7.75 -12.38 -39.52
CA ARG A 93 7.17 -13.09 -38.36
C ARG A 93 7.70 -12.59 -37.02
N ASP A 94 8.99 -12.24 -36.94
CA ASP A 94 9.59 -11.68 -35.73
C ASP A 94 9.21 -10.21 -35.55
N SER A 95 9.01 -9.43 -36.64
CA SER A 95 8.58 -8.02 -36.54
C SER A 95 7.16 -7.87 -36.01
N GLU A 96 6.27 -8.80 -36.28
CA GLU A 96 4.94 -8.81 -35.67
C GLU A 96 5.00 -9.11 -34.16
N LYS A 97 5.83 -10.06 -33.77
CA LYS A 97 6.08 -10.38 -32.36
C LYS A 97 6.80 -9.26 -31.62
N GLN A 98 7.72 -8.59 -32.28
CA GLN A 98 8.45 -7.45 -31.75
C GLN A 98 7.59 -6.19 -31.67
N ARG A 99 6.72 -5.92 -32.66
CA ARG A 99 5.68 -4.88 -32.58
C ARG A 99 4.70 -5.14 -31.46
N GLN A 100 4.30 -6.39 -31.20
CA GLN A 100 3.45 -6.76 -30.07
C GLN A 100 4.15 -6.58 -28.72
N LEU A 101 5.46 -6.85 -28.65
CA LEU A 101 6.30 -6.62 -27.45
C LEU A 101 6.58 -5.10 -27.26
N GLU A 102 6.87 -4.37 -28.29
CA GLU A 102 7.09 -2.92 -28.25
C GLU A 102 5.80 -2.17 -27.95
N ALA A 103 4.66 -2.59 -28.50
CA ALA A 103 3.34 -2.07 -28.15
C ALA A 103 2.96 -2.39 -26.70
N SER A 104 3.43 -3.52 -26.15
CA SER A 104 3.21 -3.86 -24.74
C SER A 104 4.15 -3.13 -23.78
N ASN A 105 5.30 -2.64 -24.28
CA ASN A 105 6.32 -1.94 -23.47
C ASN A 105 6.33 -0.41 -23.66
N SER A 106 5.62 0.14 -24.66
CA SER A 106 5.49 1.57 -24.81
C SER A 106 4.44 2.13 -23.84
N ILE A 107 4.86 2.41 -22.62
CA ILE A 107 4.06 3.06 -21.56
C ILE A 107 3.91 4.58 -21.85
N SER A 108 4.48 5.10 -22.92
CA SER A 108 4.44 6.53 -23.23
C SER A 108 3.89 6.80 -24.63
N GLY A 109 2.63 7.16 -24.66
CA GLY A 109 2.06 7.98 -25.74
C GLY A 109 1.49 7.23 -26.92
N ALA A 110 0.23 6.87 -26.82
CA ALA A 110 -0.85 7.00 -27.78
C ALA A 110 -1.98 6.03 -27.38
N GLY A 111 -3.21 6.49 -27.36
CA GLY A 111 -4.41 5.73 -27.00
C GLY A 111 -4.59 4.37 -27.70
N GLY A 112 -3.82 4.07 -28.73
CA GLY A 112 -3.82 2.78 -29.41
C GLY A 112 -3.15 1.63 -28.67
N SER A 113 -2.16 1.91 -27.82
CA SER A 113 -1.46 0.83 -27.10
C SER A 113 -2.23 0.31 -25.88
N GLU A 114 -2.97 1.19 -25.19
CA GLU A 114 -3.85 0.80 -24.08
C GLU A 114 -5.08 0.03 -24.58
N GLU A 115 -5.63 0.42 -25.72
CA GLU A 115 -6.76 -0.26 -26.35
C GLU A 115 -6.39 -1.66 -26.82
N ILE A 116 -5.25 -1.82 -27.47
CA ILE A 116 -4.70 -3.15 -27.87
C ILE A 116 -4.43 -4.03 -26.64
N ALA A 117 -3.87 -3.46 -25.57
CA ALA A 117 -3.63 -4.19 -24.33
C ALA A 117 -4.93 -4.62 -23.66
N MET A 118 -5.96 -3.79 -23.71
CA MET A 118 -7.30 -4.06 -23.19
C MET A 118 -7.98 -5.18 -23.98
N ASP A 119 -8.00 -5.09 -25.32
CA ASP A 119 -8.59 -6.10 -26.19
C ASP A 119 -7.91 -7.46 -26.03
N LYS A 120 -6.58 -7.46 -25.93
CA LYS A 120 -5.83 -8.68 -25.65
C LYS A 120 -6.18 -9.26 -24.28
N ALA A 121 -6.22 -8.43 -23.24
CA ALA A 121 -6.56 -8.91 -21.90
C ALA A 121 -8.00 -9.42 -21.82
N LYS A 122 -8.95 -8.77 -22.52
CA LYS A 122 -10.32 -9.23 -22.63
C LYS A 122 -10.39 -10.58 -23.33
N LYS A 123 -9.71 -10.72 -24.47
CA LYS A 123 -9.63 -11.98 -25.20
C LYS A 123 -9.03 -13.12 -24.36
N ASP A 124 -7.90 -12.83 -23.67
CA ASP A 124 -7.25 -13.80 -22.78
C ASP A 124 -8.20 -14.25 -21.66
N PHE A 125 -9.03 -13.33 -21.11
CA PHE A 125 -10.05 -13.63 -20.11
C PHE A 125 -11.22 -14.46 -20.68
N ASP A 126 -11.69 -14.14 -21.90
CA ASP A 126 -12.79 -14.85 -22.57
C ASP A 126 -12.35 -16.27 -22.99
N ASP A 127 -11.10 -16.43 -23.47
CA ASP A 127 -10.53 -17.72 -23.88
C ASP A 127 -10.13 -18.60 -22.67
N ASN A 128 -9.71 -18.00 -21.54
CA ASN A 128 -9.24 -18.69 -20.35
C ASN A 128 -9.90 -18.18 -19.06
N PRO A 129 -11.20 -18.39 -18.90
CA PRO A 129 -11.98 -17.83 -17.78
C PRO A 129 -11.64 -18.41 -16.41
N MET A 130 -10.83 -19.50 -16.37
CA MET A 130 -10.31 -20.13 -15.15
C MET A 130 -8.86 -19.72 -14.84
N SER A 131 -8.25 -18.83 -15.64
CA SER A 131 -6.90 -18.31 -15.37
C SER A 131 -6.93 -17.16 -14.37
N PRO A 132 -6.30 -17.31 -13.18
CA PRO A 132 -6.19 -16.23 -12.21
C PRO A 132 -5.45 -15.00 -12.77
N GLU A 133 -4.46 -15.22 -13.65
CA GLU A 133 -3.67 -14.19 -14.29
C GLU A 133 -4.51 -13.37 -15.29
N ALA A 134 -5.34 -14.05 -16.11
CA ALA A 134 -6.22 -13.38 -17.07
C ALA A 134 -7.28 -12.53 -16.36
N ILE A 135 -7.89 -13.06 -15.28
CA ILE A 135 -8.87 -12.34 -14.45
C ILE A 135 -8.22 -11.08 -13.84
N ASN A 136 -7.06 -11.24 -13.18
CA ASN A 136 -6.36 -10.11 -12.56
C ASN A 136 -5.94 -9.05 -13.58
N ARG A 137 -5.40 -9.48 -14.72
CA ARG A 137 -4.93 -8.58 -15.77
C ARG A 137 -6.07 -7.75 -16.34
N TYR A 138 -7.18 -8.41 -16.74
CA TYR A 138 -8.30 -7.73 -17.35
C TYR A 138 -8.99 -6.79 -16.35
N GLY A 139 -9.31 -7.26 -15.12
CA GLY A 139 -9.91 -6.44 -14.08
C GLY A 139 -9.05 -5.25 -13.67
N SER A 140 -7.71 -5.44 -13.59
CA SER A 140 -6.77 -4.35 -13.26
C SER A 140 -6.65 -3.31 -14.37
N LEU A 141 -6.69 -3.72 -15.65
CA LEU A 141 -6.67 -2.80 -16.77
C LEU A 141 -7.96 -1.97 -16.86
N LEU A 142 -9.13 -2.58 -16.63
CA LEU A 142 -10.41 -1.87 -16.54
C LEU A 142 -10.36 -0.80 -15.44
N ARG A 143 -9.90 -1.18 -14.22
CA ARG A 143 -9.73 -0.24 -13.11
C ARG A 143 -8.78 0.91 -13.45
N LYS A 144 -7.68 0.62 -14.17
CA LYS A 144 -6.68 1.64 -14.55
C LYS A 144 -7.22 2.59 -15.61
N ARG A 145 -7.93 2.10 -16.61
CA ARG A 145 -8.51 2.89 -17.69
C ARG A 145 -9.58 3.86 -17.18
N GLY A 146 -10.45 3.39 -16.31
CA GLY A 146 -11.41 4.24 -15.58
C GLY A 146 -12.44 4.94 -16.46
N GLN A 147 -12.78 4.39 -17.63
CA GLN A 147 -13.87 4.89 -18.46
C GLN A 147 -15.23 4.54 -17.85
N THR A 148 -16.27 5.21 -18.32
CA THR A 148 -17.65 4.93 -17.90
C THR A 148 -18.00 3.44 -18.10
N GLY A 149 -18.43 2.79 -17.03
CA GLY A 149 -18.77 1.35 -17.04
C GLY A 149 -17.58 0.40 -16.78
N ASP A 150 -16.34 0.88 -16.82
CA ASP A 150 -15.16 0.02 -16.59
C ASP A 150 -15.12 -0.52 -15.16
N GLU A 151 -15.50 0.30 -14.20
CA GLU A 151 -15.50 -0.11 -12.80
C GLU A 151 -16.51 -1.22 -12.53
N ASP A 152 -17.74 -1.06 -13.04
CA ASP A 152 -18.78 -2.10 -12.94
C ASP A 152 -18.32 -3.39 -13.64
N ARG A 153 -17.70 -3.26 -14.80
CA ARG A 153 -17.16 -4.41 -15.52
C ARG A 153 -16.01 -5.07 -14.78
N ALA A 154 -15.14 -4.31 -14.13
CA ALA A 154 -14.07 -4.86 -13.29
C ALA A 154 -14.62 -5.63 -12.09
N ILE A 155 -15.65 -5.10 -11.43
CA ILE A 155 -16.37 -5.77 -10.35
C ILE A 155 -16.93 -7.12 -10.84
N GLU A 156 -17.61 -7.14 -11.99
CA GLU A 156 -18.15 -8.37 -12.59
C GLU A 156 -17.04 -9.40 -12.87
N VAL A 157 -15.92 -8.97 -13.47
CA VAL A 157 -14.77 -9.84 -13.79
C VAL A 157 -14.19 -10.46 -12.53
N PHE A 158 -14.00 -9.68 -11.47
CA PHE A 158 -13.48 -10.18 -10.21
C PHE A 158 -14.47 -11.10 -9.49
N LEU A 159 -15.78 -10.77 -9.46
CA LEU A 159 -16.78 -11.64 -8.87
C LEU A 159 -16.93 -12.95 -9.64
N ALA A 160 -16.88 -12.92 -10.99
CA ALA A 160 -16.84 -14.13 -11.79
C ALA A 160 -15.61 -14.99 -11.48
N GLY A 161 -14.44 -14.36 -11.29
CA GLY A 161 -13.23 -15.03 -10.86
C GLY A 161 -13.38 -15.70 -9.48
N TYR A 162 -13.98 -15.00 -8.53
CA TYR A 162 -14.28 -15.57 -7.22
C TYR A 162 -15.22 -16.77 -7.29
N THR A 163 -16.30 -16.65 -8.07
CA THR A 163 -17.29 -17.72 -8.22
C THR A 163 -16.68 -18.99 -8.86
N ARG A 164 -15.76 -18.82 -9.81
CA ARG A 164 -15.15 -19.95 -10.54
C ARG A 164 -14.00 -20.61 -9.78
N LEU A 165 -13.15 -19.80 -9.13
CA LEU A 165 -11.91 -20.27 -8.51
C LEU A 165 -12.01 -20.42 -7.00
N HIS A 166 -13.03 -19.85 -6.37
CA HIS A 166 -13.20 -19.75 -4.92
C HIS A 166 -12.03 -19.06 -4.19
N GLU A 167 -11.24 -18.26 -4.93
CA GLU A 167 -10.14 -17.49 -4.37
C GLU A 167 -10.66 -16.14 -3.85
N TYR A 168 -10.67 -15.98 -2.55
CA TYR A 168 -11.25 -14.81 -1.87
C TYR A 168 -10.62 -13.48 -2.28
N ARG A 169 -9.34 -13.48 -2.74
CA ARG A 169 -8.68 -12.26 -3.25
C ARG A 169 -9.44 -11.56 -4.37
N PHE A 170 -10.15 -12.30 -5.22
CA PHE A 170 -10.96 -11.72 -6.29
C PHE A 170 -12.18 -10.99 -5.71
N LYS A 171 -12.85 -11.58 -4.71
CA LYS A 171 -13.93 -10.89 -4.00
C LYS A 171 -13.42 -9.62 -3.32
N MET A 172 -12.25 -9.66 -2.67
CA MET A 172 -11.64 -8.48 -2.08
C MET A 172 -11.40 -7.36 -3.10
N ASN A 173 -10.89 -7.69 -4.30
CA ASN A 173 -10.68 -6.70 -5.37
C ASN A 173 -12.01 -6.07 -5.85
N ALA A 174 -13.06 -6.86 -5.97
CA ALA A 174 -14.40 -6.36 -6.31
C ALA A 174 -14.96 -5.47 -5.20
N ASP A 175 -14.84 -5.89 -3.95
CA ASP A 175 -15.31 -5.14 -2.78
C ASP A 175 -14.55 -3.82 -2.58
N ASP A 176 -13.24 -3.78 -2.87
CA ASP A 176 -12.46 -2.55 -2.84
C ASP A 176 -12.98 -1.52 -3.86
N LEU A 177 -13.39 -1.97 -5.04
CA LEU A 177 -14.01 -1.11 -6.05
C LEU A 177 -15.39 -0.61 -5.60
N ARG A 178 -16.22 -1.49 -5.03
CA ARG A 178 -17.53 -1.12 -4.47
C ARG A 178 -17.41 -0.06 -3.38
N ILE A 179 -16.49 -0.26 -2.43
CA ILE A 179 -16.19 0.72 -1.38
C ILE A 179 -15.72 2.04 -1.99
N ALA A 180 -14.81 1.99 -2.97
CA ALA A 180 -14.28 3.18 -3.61
C ALA A 180 -15.38 3.99 -4.32
N ALA A 181 -16.33 3.33 -4.98
CA ALA A 181 -17.48 3.97 -5.63
C ALA A 181 -18.37 4.71 -4.61
N VAL A 182 -18.76 4.03 -3.53
CA VAL A 182 -19.61 4.64 -2.49
C VAL A 182 -18.87 5.76 -1.74
N ARG A 183 -17.57 5.58 -1.49
CA ARG A 183 -16.74 6.62 -0.86
C ARG A 183 -16.61 7.88 -1.73
N ARG A 184 -16.56 7.74 -3.06
CA ARG A 184 -16.62 8.91 -3.97
C ARG A 184 -17.96 9.64 -3.84
N SER A 185 -19.06 8.91 -3.77
CA SER A 185 -20.40 9.53 -3.59
C SER A 185 -20.53 10.26 -2.26
N GLU A 186 -20.01 9.68 -1.16
CA GLU A 186 -19.97 10.34 0.14
C GLU A 186 -19.11 11.61 0.10
N ARG A 187 -17.92 11.53 -0.52
CA ARG A 187 -17.03 12.69 -0.65
C ARG A 187 -17.70 13.84 -1.38
N VAL A 188 -18.40 13.57 -2.50
CA VAL A 188 -19.13 14.61 -3.25
C VAL A 188 -20.23 15.24 -2.38
N ALA A 189 -20.99 14.42 -1.64
CA ALA A 189 -22.02 14.92 -0.74
C ALA A 189 -21.44 15.80 0.40
N ARG A 190 -20.30 15.41 0.94
CA ARG A 190 -19.58 16.19 1.95
C ARG A 190 -19.07 17.52 1.39
N GLU A 191 -18.43 17.51 0.22
CA GLU A 191 -17.94 18.74 -0.44
C GLU A 191 -19.10 19.73 -0.73
N GLN A 192 -20.27 19.22 -1.12
CA GLN A 192 -21.46 20.05 -1.30
C GLN A 192 -21.97 20.65 0.01
N LEU A 193 -21.97 19.88 1.09
CA LEU A 193 -22.34 20.36 2.43
C LEU A 193 -21.36 21.40 2.94
N GLU A 194 -20.05 21.21 2.74
CA GLU A 194 -19.02 22.19 3.14
C GLU A 194 -19.21 23.56 2.46
N GLN A 195 -19.75 23.58 1.22
CA GLN A 195 -20.06 24.82 0.50
C GLN A 195 -21.33 25.52 1.01
N ALA A 196 -22.24 24.78 1.63
CA ALA A 196 -23.50 25.29 2.19
C ALA A 196 -23.85 24.60 3.50
N PRO A 197 -23.12 24.88 4.61
CA PRO A 197 -23.22 24.15 5.88
C PRO A 197 -24.61 24.20 6.53
N ASP A 198 -25.39 25.26 6.30
CA ASP A 198 -26.71 25.46 6.88
C ASP A 198 -27.85 24.83 6.06
N ASN A 199 -27.52 24.15 4.95
CA ASN A 199 -28.50 23.51 4.09
C ASN A 199 -28.90 22.12 4.63
N SER A 200 -30.09 22.04 5.23
CA SER A 200 -30.61 20.80 5.83
C SER A 200 -30.76 19.65 4.82
N GLN A 201 -31.06 19.94 3.55
CA GLN A 201 -31.20 18.91 2.52
C GLN A 201 -29.82 18.30 2.17
N LEU A 202 -28.77 19.12 2.08
CA LEU A 202 -27.41 18.63 1.86
C LEU A 202 -26.89 17.85 3.07
N GLN A 203 -27.26 18.28 4.29
CA GLN A 203 -26.95 17.51 5.50
C GLN A 203 -27.58 16.12 5.46
N MET A 204 -28.86 16.01 5.13
CA MET A 204 -29.54 14.72 5.00
C MET A 204 -28.91 13.84 3.90
N THR A 205 -28.52 14.45 2.77
CA THR A 205 -27.86 13.73 1.67
C THR A 205 -26.50 13.18 2.09
N HIS A 206 -25.69 13.99 2.77
CA HIS A 206 -24.40 13.57 3.29
C HIS A 206 -24.54 12.46 4.34
N ASP A 207 -25.47 12.61 5.29
CA ASP A 207 -25.70 11.62 6.35
C ASP A 207 -26.14 10.27 5.76
N ALA A 208 -27.03 10.29 4.75
CA ALA A 208 -27.44 9.08 4.03
C ALA A 208 -26.27 8.43 3.25
N ALA A 209 -25.45 9.25 2.57
CA ALA A 209 -24.27 8.74 1.86
C ALA A 209 -23.23 8.13 2.82
N ARG A 210 -22.99 8.77 3.96
CA ARG A 210 -22.12 8.28 5.02
C ARG A 210 -22.62 6.97 5.64
N ALA A 211 -23.91 6.91 5.97
CA ALA A 211 -24.53 5.69 6.51
C ALA A 211 -24.37 4.51 5.53
N LYS A 212 -24.65 4.74 4.24
CA LYS A 212 -24.47 3.72 3.18
C LYS A 212 -23.03 3.25 3.07
N LEU A 213 -22.05 4.16 3.17
CA LEU A 213 -20.62 3.81 3.15
C LEU A 213 -20.26 2.92 4.33
N LEU A 214 -20.64 3.33 5.55
CA LEU A 214 -20.33 2.59 6.78
C LEU A 214 -20.98 1.21 6.81
N GLU A 215 -22.22 1.08 6.35
CA GLU A 215 -22.92 -0.19 6.25
C GLU A 215 -22.20 -1.15 5.29
N LEU A 216 -21.84 -0.67 4.09
CA LEU A 216 -21.09 -1.47 3.11
C LEU A 216 -19.70 -1.86 3.63
N GLU A 217 -18.94 -0.92 4.21
CA GLU A 217 -17.64 -1.20 4.80
C GLU A 217 -17.78 -2.21 5.94
N GLY A 218 -18.78 -2.08 6.81
CA GLY A 218 -19.04 -3.00 7.91
C GLY A 218 -19.31 -4.42 7.42
N GLU A 219 -20.20 -4.60 6.45
CA GLU A 219 -20.47 -5.90 5.83
C GLU A 219 -19.18 -6.56 5.31
N ILE A 220 -18.43 -5.82 4.48
CA ILE A 220 -17.22 -6.31 3.83
C ILE A 220 -16.13 -6.65 4.85
N PHE A 221 -15.85 -5.76 5.81
CA PHE A 221 -14.76 -5.96 6.76
C PHE A 221 -15.07 -7.04 7.81
N ARG A 222 -16.33 -7.24 8.20
CA ARG A 222 -16.73 -8.41 9.03
C ARG A 222 -16.41 -9.72 8.30
N GLU A 223 -16.74 -9.83 7.01
CA GLU A 223 -16.40 -11.01 6.21
C GLU A 223 -14.89 -11.19 6.06
N ARG A 224 -14.13 -10.11 5.78
CA ARG A 224 -12.67 -10.16 5.67
C ARG A 224 -12.00 -10.67 6.94
N VAL A 225 -12.44 -10.18 8.10
CA VAL A 225 -11.90 -10.61 9.40
C VAL A 225 -12.25 -12.09 9.68
N GLN A 226 -13.41 -12.57 9.25
CA GLN A 226 -13.75 -14.01 9.34
C GLN A 226 -12.84 -14.87 8.44
N LYS A 227 -12.50 -14.39 7.23
CA LYS A 227 -11.62 -15.09 6.29
C LYS A 227 -10.14 -15.03 6.70
N TYR A 228 -9.72 -13.93 7.31
CA TYR A 228 -8.34 -13.68 7.75
C TYR A 228 -8.28 -13.34 9.24
N PRO A 229 -8.60 -14.29 10.13
CA PRO A 229 -8.75 -14.01 11.57
C PRO A 229 -7.45 -13.62 12.27
N THR A 230 -6.29 -13.82 11.64
CA THR A 230 -4.98 -13.43 12.17
C THR A 230 -4.52 -12.04 11.68
N ASN A 231 -5.21 -11.43 10.72
CA ASN A 231 -4.83 -10.13 10.19
C ASN A 231 -5.28 -9.01 11.13
N ARG A 232 -4.32 -8.43 11.85
CA ARG A 232 -4.55 -7.37 12.83
C ARG A 232 -4.90 -6.02 12.21
N GLU A 233 -4.40 -5.73 11.00
CA GLU A 233 -4.75 -4.50 10.28
C GLU A 233 -6.24 -4.51 9.91
N MET A 234 -6.75 -5.61 9.35
CA MET A 234 -8.19 -5.75 9.03
C MET A 234 -9.07 -5.64 10.29
N LYS A 235 -8.59 -6.14 11.44
CA LYS A 235 -9.30 -5.97 12.72
C LYS A 235 -9.31 -4.53 13.18
N SER A 236 -8.21 -3.80 13.05
CA SER A 236 -8.15 -2.38 13.36
C SER A 236 -9.11 -1.57 12.48
N ASP A 237 -9.16 -1.88 11.18
CA ASP A 237 -10.09 -1.24 10.25
C ASP A 237 -11.55 -1.56 10.62
N LEU A 238 -11.87 -2.82 10.90
CA LEU A 238 -13.20 -3.22 11.38
C LEU A 238 -13.56 -2.47 12.66
N GLY A 239 -12.66 -2.41 13.64
CA GLY A 239 -12.90 -1.70 14.90
C GLY A 239 -13.25 -0.22 14.67
N ARG A 240 -12.56 0.45 13.73
CA ARG A 240 -12.86 1.83 13.35
C ARG A 240 -14.26 1.95 12.73
N ILE A 241 -14.62 1.03 11.85
CA ILE A 241 -15.94 1.02 11.19
C ILE A 241 -17.05 0.76 12.23
N GLU A 242 -16.87 -0.23 13.11
CA GLU A 242 -17.84 -0.53 14.17
C GLU A 242 -18.00 0.63 15.15
N TYR A 243 -16.91 1.33 15.47
CA TYR A 243 -16.98 2.56 16.28
C TYR A 243 -17.84 3.64 15.63
N GLU A 244 -17.66 3.87 14.32
CA GLU A 244 -18.44 4.86 13.57
C GLU A 244 -19.92 4.43 13.41
N LEU A 245 -20.19 3.14 13.37
CA LEU A 245 -21.54 2.57 13.41
C LEU A 245 -22.22 2.64 14.79
N GLY A 246 -21.45 2.97 15.84
CA GLY A 246 -21.94 2.97 17.22
C GLY A 246 -21.93 1.60 17.90
N ASN A 247 -21.40 0.58 17.26
CA ASN A 247 -21.25 -0.79 17.78
C ASN A 247 -20.00 -0.89 18.66
N TYR A 248 -19.99 -0.17 19.80
CA TYR A 248 -18.78 0.01 20.60
C TYR A 248 -18.23 -1.30 21.16
N GLN A 249 -19.07 -2.28 21.48
CA GLN A 249 -18.63 -3.58 21.99
C GLN A 249 -17.86 -4.38 20.93
N ASP A 250 -18.36 -4.41 19.69
CA ASP A 250 -17.66 -5.06 18.56
C ASP A 250 -16.36 -4.33 18.22
N ALA A 251 -16.38 -3.00 18.27
CA ALA A 251 -15.19 -2.18 18.10
C ALA A 251 -14.13 -2.48 19.17
N MET A 252 -14.51 -2.59 20.44
CA MET A 252 -13.62 -2.96 21.54
C MET A 252 -12.96 -4.31 21.28
N ALA A 253 -13.74 -5.34 20.94
CA ALA A 253 -13.23 -6.68 20.67
C ALA A 253 -12.20 -6.66 19.50
N ALA A 254 -12.48 -5.90 18.46
CA ALA A 254 -11.58 -5.75 17.32
C ALA A 254 -10.27 -5.02 17.68
N PHE A 255 -10.34 -3.90 18.43
CA PHE A 255 -9.16 -3.14 18.85
C PHE A 255 -8.31 -3.86 19.89
N GLN A 256 -8.90 -4.63 20.81
CA GLN A 256 -8.16 -5.46 21.76
C GLN A 256 -7.22 -6.45 21.05
N LEU A 257 -7.70 -7.06 19.95
CA LEU A 257 -6.88 -7.98 19.15
C LEU A 257 -5.87 -7.26 18.26
N ALA A 258 -6.20 -6.05 17.79
CA ALA A 258 -5.31 -5.26 16.94
C ALA A 258 -4.13 -4.67 17.72
N LYS A 259 -4.31 -4.27 18.99
CA LYS A 259 -3.26 -3.61 19.79
C LYS A 259 -2.06 -4.50 20.14
N ASP A 260 -2.15 -5.82 19.92
CA ASP A 260 -0.99 -6.72 20.01
C ASP A 260 0.06 -6.49 18.93
N ASP A 261 -0.29 -5.78 17.84
CA ASP A 261 0.67 -5.38 16.84
C ASP A 261 1.33 -4.05 17.26
N PRO A 262 2.67 -4.00 17.39
CA PRO A 262 3.37 -2.78 17.80
C PRO A 262 3.07 -1.56 16.92
N LYS A 263 2.84 -1.75 15.62
CA LYS A 263 2.51 -0.66 14.67
C LYS A 263 1.10 -0.11 14.87
N LEU A 264 0.18 -0.94 15.34
CA LEU A 264 -1.22 -0.57 15.56
C LEU A 264 -1.51 -0.17 17.01
N LYS A 265 -0.57 -0.44 17.93
CA LYS A 265 -0.76 -0.32 19.37
C LYS A 265 -1.29 1.05 19.79
N VAL A 266 -0.64 2.13 19.39
CA VAL A 266 -1.05 3.50 19.76
C VAL A 266 -2.48 3.79 19.31
N ASN A 267 -2.78 3.52 18.04
CA ASN A 267 -4.11 3.79 17.49
C ASN A 267 -5.19 2.90 18.11
N SER A 268 -4.89 1.60 18.27
CA SER A 268 -5.86 0.64 18.80
C SER A 268 -6.17 0.90 20.27
N ALA A 269 -5.16 1.19 21.10
CA ALA A 269 -5.35 1.57 22.50
C ALA A 269 -6.14 2.89 22.62
N TRP A 270 -5.80 3.91 21.83
CA TRP A 270 -6.56 5.15 21.81
C TRP A 270 -8.02 4.92 21.44
N MET A 271 -8.30 4.22 20.34
CA MET A 271 -9.68 3.94 19.91
C MET A 271 -10.44 3.05 20.88
N LEU A 272 -9.76 2.10 21.53
CA LEU A 272 -10.34 1.28 22.59
C LEU A 272 -10.74 2.14 23.79
N GLY A 273 -9.89 3.07 24.21
CA GLY A 273 -10.23 4.06 25.24
C GLY A 273 -11.46 4.92 24.87
N ARG A 274 -11.57 5.32 23.59
CA ARG A 274 -12.75 6.03 23.09
C ARG A 274 -14.01 5.17 23.13
N CYS A 275 -13.93 3.90 22.80
CA CYS A 275 -15.05 2.97 22.94
C CYS A 275 -15.50 2.87 24.41
N PHE A 276 -14.56 2.67 25.33
CA PHE A 276 -14.86 2.62 26.76
C PHE A 276 -15.51 3.92 27.27
N ALA A 277 -14.99 5.08 26.84
CA ALA A 277 -15.57 6.37 27.21
C ALA A 277 -17.00 6.55 26.68
N LYS A 278 -17.33 6.02 25.49
CA LYS A 278 -18.70 6.03 24.93
C LYS A 278 -19.67 5.15 25.72
N GLU A 279 -19.19 4.05 26.29
CA GLU A 279 -19.96 3.18 27.18
C GLU A 279 -20.00 3.68 28.64
N GLY A 280 -19.36 4.83 28.93
CA GLY A 280 -19.27 5.39 30.29
C GLY A 280 -18.25 4.71 31.20
N TRP A 281 -17.41 3.83 30.66
CA TRP A 281 -16.36 3.11 31.40
C TRP A 281 -15.07 3.95 31.43
N HIS A 282 -15.15 5.07 32.16
CA HIS A 282 -14.09 6.09 32.15
C HIS A 282 -12.79 5.61 32.82
N SER A 283 -12.86 4.66 33.77
CA SER A 283 -11.67 4.06 34.41
C SER A 283 -10.84 3.28 33.38
N GLU A 284 -11.49 2.40 32.62
CA GLU A 284 -10.90 1.63 31.55
C GLU A 284 -10.40 2.54 30.43
N ALA A 285 -11.19 3.56 30.08
CA ALA A 285 -10.81 4.56 29.08
C ALA A 285 -9.50 5.28 29.44
N THR A 286 -9.37 5.73 30.72
CA THR A 286 -8.14 6.39 31.19
C THR A 286 -6.93 5.46 31.15
N SER A 287 -7.11 4.20 31.46
CA SER A 287 -6.05 3.18 31.37
C SER A 287 -5.54 3.02 29.94
N GLU A 288 -6.45 2.85 28.97
CA GLU A 288 -6.09 2.68 27.57
C GLU A 288 -5.45 3.95 26.97
N TYR A 289 -5.92 5.14 27.31
CA TYR A 289 -5.29 6.38 26.89
C TYR A 289 -3.87 6.54 27.44
N LYS A 290 -3.63 6.15 28.71
CA LYS A 290 -2.30 6.15 29.30
C LYS A 290 -1.38 5.12 28.62
N GLU A 291 -1.90 3.96 28.27
CA GLU A 291 -1.17 2.96 27.47
C GLU A 291 -0.79 3.51 26.10
N ALA A 292 -1.75 4.15 25.39
CA ALA A 292 -1.50 4.78 24.10
C ALA A 292 -0.41 5.85 24.20
N LEU A 293 -0.48 6.75 25.21
CA LEU A 293 0.52 7.80 25.45
C LEU A 293 1.91 7.21 25.77
N GLY A 294 1.97 6.11 26.52
CA GLY A 294 3.21 5.41 26.84
C GLY A 294 3.87 4.71 25.63
N ALA A 295 3.07 4.43 24.59
CA ALA A 295 3.54 3.79 23.36
C ALA A 295 3.81 4.79 22.21
N ILE A 296 3.59 6.09 22.42
CA ILE A 296 3.82 7.13 21.39
C ILE A 296 5.30 7.18 21.03
N ASP A 297 5.57 7.17 19.74
CA ASP A 297 6.86 7.39 19.12
C ASP A 297 6.82 8.61 18.16
N ALA A 298 7.90 8.83 17.41
CA ALA A 298 7.99 9.94 16.47
C ALA A 298 6.95 9.88 15.35
N THR A 299 6.46 8.68 15.00
CA THR A 299 5.45 8.46 13.92
C THR A 299 4.03 8.81 14.35
N HIS A 300 3.78 8.93 15.67
CA HIS A 300 2.48 9.22 16.24
C HIS A 300 2.43 10.54 17.04
N ALA A 301 3.48 11.37 16.95
CA ALA A 301 3.61 12.58 17.76
C ALA A 301 2.48 13.60 17.54
N GLU A 302 1.85 13.60 16.36
CA GLU A 302 0.71 14.47 16.04
C GLU A 302 -0.56 14.10 16.83
N LYS A 303 -0.69 12.83 17.26
CA LYS A 303 -1.85 12.32 18.00
C LYS A 303 -1.79 12.56 19.50
N GLU A 304 -0.63 12.95 20.01
CA GLU A 304 -0.41 13.11 21.44
C GLU A 304 -1.42 14.09 22.08
N LEU A 305 -1.72 15.19 21.41
CA LEU A 305 -2.67 16.18 21.91
C LEU A 305 -4.09 15.65 21.92
N ASP A 306 -4.49 14.89 20.90
CA ASP A 306 -5.81 14.27 20.83
C ASP A 306 -6.01 13.24 21.94
N ILE A 307 -5.04 12.38 22.18
CA ILE A 307 -5.09 11.36 23.23
C ILE A 307 -5.11 12.03 24.62
N LYS A 308 -4.27 13.05 24.85
CA LYS A 308 -4.28 13.81 26.10
C LYS A 308 -5.62 14.49 26.34
N TYR A 309 -6.22 15.02 25.29
CA TYR A 309 -7.53 15.67 25.39
C TYR A 309 -8.62 14.66 25.76
N ASP A 310 -8.67 13.49 25.11
CA ASP A 310 -9.64 12.44 25.43
C ASP A 310 -9.42 11.86 26.85
N LEU A 311 -8.14 11.71 27.27
CA LEU A 311 -7.80 11.34 28.66
C LEU A 311 -8.31 12.37 29.67
N MET A 312 -8.07 13.65 29.42
CA MET A 312 -8.55 14.74 30.28
C MET A 312 -10.08 14.70 30.44
N LEU A 313 -10.81 14.50 29.32
CA LEU A 313 -12.28 14.40 29.38
C LEU A 313 -12.74 13.22 30.24
N SER A 314 -12.14 12.04 30.10
CA SER A 314 -12.48 10.86 30.91
C SER A 314 -12.15 11.06 32.39
N LEU A 315 -11.04 11.73 32.70
CA LEU A 315 -10.70 12.07 34.11
C LEU A 315 -11.66 13.09 34.71
N ILE A 316 -12.17 14.04 33.94
CA ILE A 316 -13.22 14.99 34.38
C ILE A 316 -14.49 14.19 34.76
N GLU A 317 -14.92 13.26 33.93
CA GLU A 317 -16.10 12.44 34.22
C GLU A 317 -15.88 11.52 35.44
N LEU A 318 -14.70 10.91 35.58
CA LEU A 318 -14.34 10.14 36.78
C LEU A 318 -14.36 11.00 38.05
N ALA A 319 -13.80 12.23 37.99
CA ALA A 319 -13.81 13.14 39.11
C ALA A 319 -15.24 13.46 39.57
N LYS A 320 -16.16 13.61 38.64
CA LYS A 320 -17.60 13.85 38.94
C LYS A 320 -18.28 12.61 39.54
N LEU A 321 -18.08 11.44 38.92
CA LEU A 321 -18.73 10.19 39.30
C LEU A 321 -18.25 9.69 40.65
N GLU A 322 -16.95 9.71 40.89
CA GLU A 322 -16.32 9.19 42.10
C GLU A 322 -16.14 10.27 43.21
N LYS A 323 -16.50 11.53 42.89
CA LYS A 323 -16.23 12.69 43.76
C LYS A 323 -14.76 12.77 44.17
N SER A 324 -13.85 12.49 43.21
CA SER A 324 -12.42 12.34 43.46
C SER A 324 -11.64 13.62 43.10
N GLY A 325 -11.13 14.31 44.11
CA GLY A 325 -10.22 15.43 43.91
C GLY A 325 -8.87 15.01 43.27
N ALA A 326 -8.50 13.76 43.39
CA ALA A 326 -7.29 13.23 42.74
C ALA A 326 -7.42 13.21 41.21
N HIS A 327 -8.54 12.72 40.69
CA HIS A 327 -8.84 12.74 39.24
C HIS A 327 -8.99 14.16 38.70
N ALA A 328 -9.60 15.07 39.49
CA ALA A 328 -9.68 16.48 39.10
C ALA A 328 -8.29 17.14 38.99
N LYS A 329 -7.35 16.84 39.90
CA LYS A 329 -5.98 17.33 39.83
C LYS A 329 -5.23 16.79 38.63
N GLU A 330 -5.34 15.46 38.36
CA GLU A 330 -4.73 14.83 37.20
C GLU A 330 -5.26 15.45 35.87
N ALA A 331 -6.57 15.68 35.79
CA ALA A 331 -7.18 16.38 34.65
C ALA A 331 -6.62 17.81 34.47
N ALA A 332 -6.38 18.54 35.58
CA ALA A 332 -5.77 19.87 35.56
C ALA A 332 -4.33 19.87 35.02
N ASP A 333 -3.55 18.87 35.43
CA ASP A 333 -2.15 18.72 34.96
C ASP A 333 -2.12 18.45 33.46
N ILE A 334 -2.98 17.57 32.96
CA ILE A 334 -3.08 17.29 31.53
C ILE A 334 -3.60 18.50 30.76
N CYS A 335 -4.62 19.20 31.26
CA CYS A 335 -5.11 20.43 30.69
C CYS A 335 -4.00 21.47 30.57
N SER A 336 -3.18 21.64 31.63
CA SER A 336 -2.04 22.55 31.65
C SER A 336 -0.98 22.15 30.62
N ALA A 337 -0.74 20.84 30.42
CA ALA A 337 0.18 20.35 29.41
C ALA A 337 -0.31 20.64 27.97
N ILE A 338 -1.62 20.49 27.71
CA ILE A 338 -2.24 20.84 26.42
C ILE A 338 -2.12 22.34 26.17
N VAL A 339 -2.50 23.18 27.16
CA VAL A 339 -2.45 24.66 27.06
C VAL A 339 -1.04 25.16 26.78
N ARG A 340 -0.01 24.58 27.43
CA ARG A 340 1.40 24.94 27.17
C ARG A 340 1.83 24.63 25.74
N LYS A 341 1.30 23.55 25.14
CA LYS A 341 1.65 23.15 23.78
C LYS A 341 0.80 23.91 22.74
N ASN A 342 -0.50 24.09 23.01
CA ASN A 342 -1.43 24.81 22.14
C ASN A 342 -2.63 25.33 22.93
N ILE A 343 -2.64 26.64 23.26
CA ILE A 343 -3.71 27.28 24.02
C ILE A 343 -5.06 27.35 23.27
N GLY A 344 -5.01 27.24 21.95
CA GLY A 344 -6.21 27.24 21.07
C GLY A 344 -6.75 25.86 20.74
N TYR A 345 -6.22 24.80 21.39
CA TYR A 345 -6.62 23.45 21.08
C TYR A 345 -8.05 23.12 21.53
N LYS A 346 -8.94 22.84 20.58
CA LYS A 346 -10.37 22.55 20.83
C LYS A 346 -10.98 23.57 21.84
N ASP A 347 -11.72 23.07 22.81
CA ASP A 347 -12.35 23.86 23.88
C ASP A 347 -11.56 23.80 25.21
N VAL A 348 -10.25 23.55 25.18
CA VAL A 348 -9.41 23.36 26.36
C VAL A 348 -9.52 24.51 27.39
N ARG A 349 -9.78 25.76 26.94
CA ARG A 349 -9.98 26.91 27.83
C ARG A 349 -11.27 26.79 28.65
N ILE A 350 -12.32 26.22 28.07
CA ILE A 350 -13.58 25.95 28.74
C ILE A 350 -13.38 24.82 29.75
N ARG A 351 -12.72 23.74 29.33
CA ARG A 351 -12.41 22.62 30.21
C ARG A 351 -11.52 23.00 31.37
N ARG A 352 -10.60 23.93 31.17
CA ARG A 352 -9.79 24.47 32.29
C ARG A 352 -10.63 25.03 33.41
N LYS A 353 -11.64 25.83 33.09
CA LYS A 353 -12.55 26.43 34.11
C LYS A 353 -13.37 25.36 34.83
N GLU A 354 -13.85 24.36 34.09
CA GLU A 354 -14.58 23.21 34.63
C GLU A 354 -13.72 22.43 35.64
N VAL A 355 -12.47 22.13 35.27
CA VAL A 355 -11.53 21.40 36.14
C VAL A 355 -11.17 22.21 37.39
N ASP A 356 -10.94 23.54 37.27
CA ASP A 356 -10.64 24.42 38.40
C ASP A 356 -11.82 24.50 39.39
N GLU A 357 -13.05 24.41 38.88
CA GLU A 357 -14.26 24.34 39.72
C GLU A 357 -14.40 22.99 40.42
N LEU A 358 -14.13 21.88 39.70
CA LEU A 358 -14.12 20.55 40.30
C LEU A 358 -13.08 20.45 41.42
N ILE A 359 -11.90 21.00 41.26
CA ILE A 359 -10.88 21.02 42.32
C ILE A 359 -11.37 21.80 43.55
N ARG A 360 -12.06 22.95 43.35
CA ARG A 360 -12.60 23.72 44.46
C ARG A 360 -13.71 23.03 45.21
N THR A 361 -14.48 22.19 44.54
CA THR A 361 -15.64 21.50 45.12
C THR A 361 -15.32 20.15 45.72
N LEU A 362 -14.27 19.46 45.23
CA LEU A 362 -13.87 18.10 45.60
C LEU A 362 -12.51 18.01 46.35
N GLY A 363 -11.78 19.10 46.39
CA GLY A 363 -10.42 19.19 46.97
C GLY A 363 -10.41 19.88 48.36
#